data_d1962d85dbea077a4af24933ad0f7053
#
_entry.id   d1962d85dbea077a4af24933ad0f7053
#
_cell.length_a   1.000
_cell.length_b   1.000
_cell.length_c   1.000
_cell.angle_alpha   90.00
_cell.angle_beta   90.00
_cell.angle_gamma   90.00
#
_symmetry.space_group_name_H-M   'P 1'
#
loop_
_entity.id
_entity.type
_entity.pdbx_description
1 polymer ?
#
loop_
_entity_poly.entity_id
_entity_poly.type
_entity_poly.pdbx_seq_one_letter_code
_entity_poly.pdbx_strand_id
1 'polypeptide(L)'
;MSKYYKIAIALAVSTFAIGTTEFVPVGMLTDIAKDMHVSTGMIGLLVTGYAIAQAVGAPIATSFVGRIARRRLFTWLMFLFAVLNVASAVAPSYGLLLVTRAFTAVVHGVFFATASVYLTNMAPLDKKGEAASWLFGGLTVATVFGVPFGTYLGDVVGWRATFAVVGAMGLIGWFGVLIQVPKSVAPSVSDNQLLGIITVIRQPRISLTLLMATLGFGATFVLYTYIRPYLQQVTGISTTSVVWVLVLYGVFVTIGNVIGGRLANRQSLHILMGVFLAQAIVQIVQLMLLPKAGWYLLGVALLGLVAFMGNASLQSRIIITTTELAPAHTDVASALNVSALNFGIAGGSLVGNMVMSHVGLQTLPIVGALIGLLAIGVAQLVRRY
;
A
#
# COMPACT_ATOMS: atom_id res chain seq x y z
N MET A 1 -4.97 -30.24 -7.70
CA MET A 1 -4.51 -29.08 -6.87
C MET A 1 -4.98 -29.31 -5.45
N SER A 2 -4.09 -29.20 -4.44
CA SER A 2 -4.50 -29.37 -3.03
C SER A 2 -5.48 -28.26 -2.61
N LYS A 3 -6.29 -28.55 -1.58
CA LYS A 3 -7.28 -27.61 -1.04
C LYS A 3 -6.65 -26.28 -0.61
N TYR A 4 -5.42 -26.33 -0.09
CA TYR A 4 -4.64 -25.15 0.28
C TYR A 4 -4.43 -24.19 -0.90
N TYR A 5 -3.96 -24.69 -2.04
CA TYR A 5 -3.70 -23.84 -3.21
C TYR A 5 -4.98 -23.22 -3.81
N LYS A 6 -6.11 -23.93 -3.77
CA LYS A 6 -7.40 -23.37 -4.22
C LYS A 6 -7.81 -22.18 -3.36
N ILE A 7 -7.63 -22.28 -2.04
CA ILE A 7 -7.90 -21.19 -1.10
C ILE A 7 -6.90 -20.04 -1.31
N ALA A 8 -5.60 -20.36 -1.43
CA ALA A 8 -4.56 -19.36 -1.66
C ALA A 8 -4.83 -18.52 -2.92
N ILE A 9 -5.22 -19.18 -4.03
CA ILE A 9 -5.60 -18.48 -5.27
C ILE A 9 -6.83 -17.60 -5.08
N ALA A 10 -7.88 -18.09 -4.42
CA ALA A 10 -9.09 -17.29 -4.17
C ALA A 10 -8.76 -16.02 -3.35
N LEU A 11 -7.90 -16.14 -2.34
CA LEU A 11 -7.44 -15.01 -1.55
C LEU A 11 -6.50 -14.09 -2.34
N ALA A 12 -5.62 -14.63 -3.20
CA ALA A 12 -4.74 -13.86 -4.07
C ALA A 12 -5.55 -13.04 -5.11
N VAL A 13 -6.60 -13.61 -5.71
CA VAL A 13 -7.53 -12.89 -6.59
C VAL A 13 -8.24 -11.76 -5.84
N SER A 14 -8.63 -12.01 -4.60
CA SER A 14 -9.23 -10.98 -3.74
C SER A 14 -8.24 -9.85 -3.45
N THR A 15 -6.98 -10.16 -3.11
CA THR A 15 -5.95 -9.14 -2.87
C THR A 15 -5.51 -8.41 -4.14
N PHE A 16 -5.62 -9.03 -5.31
CA PHE A 16 -5.45 -8.35 -6.60
C PHE A 16 -6.51 -7.25 -6.80
N ALA A 17 -7.80 -7.56 -6.58
CA ALA A 17 -8.87 -6.56 -6.66
C ALA A 17 -8.65 -5.42 -5.63
N ILE A 18 -8.28 -5.79 -4.41
CA ILE A 18 -8.00 -4.87 -3.30
C ILE A 18 -6.80 -3.96 -3.63
N GLY A 19 -5.69 -4.50 -4.10
CA GLY A 19 -4.51 -3.72 -4.47
C GLY A 19 -4.77 -2.79 -5.66
N THR A 20 -5.58 -3.23 -6.61
CA THR A 20 -5.99 -2.38 -7.74
C THR A 20 -6.76 -1.17 -7.25
N THR A 21 -7.77 -1.34 -6.38
CA THR A 21 -8.56 -0.21 -5.86
C THR A 21 -7.74 0.78 -5.04
N GLU A 22 -6.69 0.33 -4.35
CA GLU A 22 -5.86 1.19 -3.50
C GLU A 22 -5.15 2.28 -4.30
N PHE A 23 -4.48 1.90 -5.40
CA PHE A 23 -3.59 2.79 -6.14
C PHE A 23 -4.16 3.32 -7.46
N VAL A 24 -5.25 2.78 -7.96
CA VAL A 24 -5.89 3.24 -9.21
C VAL A 24 -6.22 4.73 -9.21
N PRO A 25 -6.66 5.38 -8.10
CA PRO A 25 -6.91 6.82 -8.09
C PRO A 25 -5.68 7.67 -8.44
N VAL A 26 -4.46 7.19 -8.17
CA VAL A 26 -3.21 7.86 -8.53
C VAL A 26 -3.09 8.04 -10.05
N GLY A 27 -3.50 7.02 -10.80
CA GLY A 27 -3.50 7.04 -12.26
C GLY A 27 -4.63 7.86 -12.88
N MET A 28 -5.71 8.17 -12.14
CA MET A 28 -6.90 8.87 -12.64
C MET A 28 -7.12 10.22 -11.94
N LEU A 29 -6.14 10.72 -11.21
CA LEU A 29 -6.25 11.85 -10.30
C LEU A 29 -6.78 13.11 -11.00
N THR A 30 -6.27 13.40 -12.20
CA THR A 30 -6.67 14.55 -13.02
C THR A 30 -8.10 14.42 -13.58
N ASP A 31 -8.51 13.20 -13.96
CA ASP A 31 -9.83 12.98 -14.57
C ASP A 31 -10.93 13.06 -13.52
N ILE A 32 -10.68 12.48 -12.33
CA ILE A 32 -11.62 12.60 -11.20
C ILE A 32 -11.75 14.09 -10.78
N ALA A 33 -10.62 14.81 -10.71
CA ALA A 33 -10.64 16.25 -10.36
C ALA A 33 -11.48 17.06 -11.32
N LYS A 34 -11.31 16.81 -12.63
CA LYS A 34 -12.05 17.51 -13.69
C LYS A 34 -13.55 17.21 -13.61
N ASP A 35 -13.93 15.94 -13.47
CA ASP A 35 -15.33 15.52 -13.47
C ASP A 35 -16.06 15.95 -12.19
N MET A 36 -15.38 15.92 -11.04
CA MET A 36 -15.93 16.35 -9.75
C MET A 36 -15.84 17.85 -9.50
N HIS A 37 -15.28 18.63 -10.44
CA HIS A 37 -15.07 20.07 -10.31
C HIS A 37 -14.30 20.48 -9.04
N VAL A 38 -13.28 19.71 -8.67
CA VAL A 38 -12.42 19.96 -7.50
C VAL A 38 -10.94 20.05 -7.91
N SER A 39 -10.11 20.58 -7.03
CA SER A 39 -8.67 20.64 -7.31
C SER A 39 -8.02 19.24 -7.30
N THR A 40 -6.95 19.08 -8.05
CA THR A 40 -6.13 17.85 -8.04
C THR A 40 -5.62 17.50 -6.63
N GLY A 41 -5.34 18.53 -5.82
CA GLY A 41 -4.96 18.36 -4.43
C GLY A 41 -6.08 17.73 -3.59
N MET A 42 -7.34 18.13 -3.80
CA MET A 42 -8.47 17.49 -3.12
C MET A 42 -8.59 16.01 -3.50
N ILE A 43 -8.34 15.64 -4.76
CA ILE A 43 -8.34 14.22 -5.13
C ILE A 43 -7.16 13.47 -4.50
N GLY A 44 -5.99 14.11 -4.34
CA GLY A 44 -4.88 13.53 -3.56
C GLY A 44 -5.28 13.15 -2.12
N LEU A 45 -6.24 13.88 -1.52
CA LEU A 45 -6.81 13.53 -0.21
C LEU A 45 -7.62 12.23 -0.22
N LEU A 46 -8.05 11.70 -1.37
CA LEU A 46 -8.62 10.34 -1.44
C LEU A 46 -7.56 9.28 -1.09
N VAL A 47 -6.31 9.48 -1.52
CA VAL A 47 -5.18 8.60 -1.17
C VAL A 47 -4.84 8.76 0.31
N THR A 48 -4.74 10.00 0.78
CA THR A 48 -4.51 10.31 2.20
C THR A 48 -5.58 9.71 3.10
N GLY A 49 -6.86 9.95 2.79
CA GLY A 49 -8.01 9.45 3.55
C GLY A 49 -8.10 7.93 3.55
N TYR A 50 -7.81 7.29 2.41
CA TYR A 50 -7.73 5.84 2.30
C TYR A 50 -6.65 5.27 3.24
N ALA A 51 -5.44 5.82 3.18
CA ALA A 51 -4.33 5.36 3.98
C ALA A 51 -4.54 5.58 5.49
N ILE A 52 -5.12 6.72 5.91
CA ILE A 52 -5.49 6.96 7.32
C ILE A 52 -6.57 5.97 7.76
N ALA A 53 -7.63 5.79 6.95
CA ALA A 53 -8.71 4.86 7.28
C ALA A 53 -8.20 3.42 7.41
N GLN A 54 -7.24 3.02 6.59
CA GLN A 54 -6.59 1.71 6.69
C GLN A 54 -5.70 1.63 7.94
N ALA A 55 -4.84 2.63 8.18
CA ALA A 55 -3.89 2.63 9.29
C ALA A 55 -4.56 2.58 10.66
N VAL A 56 -5.68 3.29 10.82
CA VAL A 56 -6.42 3.40 12.10
C VAL A 56 -7.63 2.49 12.13
N GLY A 57 -8.42 2.50 11.07
CA GLY A 57 -9.70 1.78 11.03
C GLY A 57 -9.53 0.27 10.95
N ALA A 58 -8.53 -0.23 10.24
CA ALA A 58 -8.34 -1.67 10.09
C ALA A 58 -7.95 -2.37 11.41
N PRO A 59 -6.98 -1.89 12.22
CA PRO A 59 -6.69 -2.48 13.53
C PRO A 59 -7.91 -2.46 14.48
N ILE A 60 -8.64 -1.34 14.52
CA ILE A 60 -9.85 -1.21 15.33
C ILE A 60 -10.90 -2.23 14.86
N ALA A 61 -11.23 -2.26 13.59
CA ALA A 61 -12.25 -3.18 13.05
C ALA A 61 -11.84 -4.65 13.22
N THR A 62 -10.55 -4.97 13.06
CA THR A 62 -10.03 -6.33 13.24
C THR A 62 -10.25 -6.84 14.66
N SER A 63 -10.18 -5.99 15.67
CA SER A 63 -10.41 -6.37 17.06
C SER A 63 -11.85 -6.83 17.35
N PHE A 64 -12.83 -6.33 16.57
CA PHE A 64 -14.24 -6.72 16.72
C PHE A 64 -14.61 -7.98 15.92
N VAL A 65 -13.90 -8.29 14.84
CA VAL A 65 -14.25 -9.42 13.95
C VAL A 65 -13.57 -10.73 14.32
N GLY A 66 -12.74 -10.76 15.36
CA GLY A 66 -11.95 -11.93 15.78
C GLY A 66 -12.79 -13.20 16.02
N ARG A 67 -14.03 -13.04 16.50
CA ARG A 67 -14.98 -14.13 16.81
C ARG A 67 -15.80 -14.62 15.62
N ILE A 68 -15.72 -13.94 14.47
CA ILE A 68 -16.49 -14.31 13.28
C ILE A 68 -15.79 -15.46 12.53
N ALA A 69 -16.56 -16.49 12.16
CA ALA A 69 -16.06 -17.59 11.35
C ALA A 69 -15.42 -17.08 10.05
N ARG A 70 -14.20 -17.51 9.72
CA ARG A 70 -13.35 -16.95 8.66
C ARG A 70 -14.04 -16.90 7.29
N ARG A 71 -14.75 -17.99 6.89
CA ARG A 71 -15.53 -17.96 5.65
C ARG A 71 -16.57 -16.84 5.63
N ARG A 72 -17.34 -16.70 6.72
CA ARG A 72 -18.38 -15.66 6.81
C ARG A 72 -17.76 -14.27 6.76
N LEU A 73 -16.66 -14.08 7.49
CA LEU A 73 -15.92 -12.81 7.50
C LEU A 73 -15.45 -12.43 6.10
N PHE A 74 -14.69 -13.30 5.42
CA PHE A 74 -14.15 -12.99 4.09
C PHE A 74 -15.26 -12.81 3.05
N THR A 75 -16.34 -13.59 3.13
CA THR A 75 -17.50 -13.42 2.24
C THR A 75 -18.12 -12.04 2.43
N TRP A 76 -18.38 -11.61 3.66
CA TRP A 76 -18.93 -10.28 3.92
C TRP A 76 -17.97 -9.14 3.55
N LEU A 77 -16.68 -9.29 3.83
CA LEU A 77 -15.67 -8.28 3.47
C LEU A 77 -15.58 -8.10 1.95
N MET A 78 -15.54 -9.18 1.17
CA MET A 78 -15.46 -9.09 -0.30
C MET A 78 -16.76 -8.60 -0.92
N PHE A 79 -17.92 -8.95 -0.36
CA PHE A 79 -19.20 -8.40 -0.78
C PHE A 79 -19.27 -6.89 -0.51
N LEU A 80 -18.93 -6.47 0.71
CA LEU A 80 -18.90 -5.06 1.08
C LEU A 80 -17.90 -4.28 0.24
N PHE A 81 -16.71 -4.86 -0.03
CA PHE A 81 -15.72 -4.30 -0.95
C PHE A 81 -16.32 -4.04 -2.34
N ALA A 82 -17.04 -4.99 -2.91
CA ALA A 82 -17.68 -4.84 -4.21
C ALA A 82 -18.74 -3.73 -4.17
N VAL A 83 -19.61 -3.73 -3.17
CA VAL A 83 -20.66 -2.70 -2.99
C VAL A 83 -20.05 -1.31 -2.85
N LEU A 84 -19.00 -1.15 -2.05
CA LEU A 84 -18.33 0.14 -1.84
C LEU A 84 -17.62 0.65 -3.11
N ASN A 85 -17.05 -0.23 -3.93
CA ASN A 85 -16.47 0.17 -5.21
C ASN A 85 -17.56 0.56 -6.22
N VAL A 86 -18.69 -0.15 -6.26
CA VAL A 86 -19.83 0.26 -7.08
C VAL A 86 -20.40 1.60 -6.56
N ALA A 87 -20.52 1.80 -5.26
CA ALA A 87 -20.94 3.08 -4.69
C ALA A 87 -19.96 4.21 -5.03
N SER A 88 -18.64 3.92 -5.08
CA SER A 88 -17.63 4.87 -5.56
C SER A 88 -17.84 5.21 -7.04
N ALA A 89 -18.18 4.22 -7.88
CA ALA A 89 -18.44 4.41 -9.32
C ALA A 89 -19.63 5.34 -9.59
N VAL A 90 -20.67 5.26 -8.76
CA VAL A 90 -21.90 6.09 -8.91
C VAL A 90 -21.90 7.31 -8.00
N ALA A 91 -20.81 7.61 -7.33
CA ALA A 91 -20.73 8.75 -6.39
C ALA A 91 -21.02 10.09 -7.12
N PRO A 92 -22.06 10.84 -6.70
CA PRO A 92 -22.42 12.12 -7.31
C PRO A 92 -21.59 13.28 -6.76
N SER A 93 -20.87 13.09 -5.67
CA SER A 93 -20.08 14.13 -5.02
C SER A 93 -18.76 13.59 -4.48
N TYR A 94 -17.77 14.50 -4.38
CA TYR A 94 -16.47 14.19 -3.79
C TYR A 94 -16.58 13.65 -2.35
N GLY A 95 -17.48 14.23 -1.53
CA GLY A 95 -17.67 13.78 -0.15
C GLY A 95 -18.12 12.32 -0.06
N LEU A 96 -19.09 11.90 -0.89
CA LEU A 96 -19.52 10.50 -0.93
C LEU A 96 -18.39 9.58 -1.45
N LEU A 97 -17.66 10.02 -2.47
CA LEU A 97 -16.50 9.27 -2.95
C LEU A 97 -15.45 9.09 -1.85
N LEU A 98 -15.14 10.13 -1.08
CA LEU A 98 -14.19 10.05 0.04
C LEU A 98 -14.66 9.06 1.12
N VAL A 99 -15.94 9.10 1.49
CA VAL A 99 -16.55 8.19 2.48
C VAL A 99 -16.49 6.75 2.01
N THR A 100 -16.91 6.46 0.78
CA THR A 100 -16.87 5.09 0.23
C THR A 100 -15.43 4.56 0.15
N ARG A 101 -14.47 5.41 -0.19
CA ARG A 101 -13.05 5.08 -0.21
C ARG A 101 -12.49 4.77 1.19
N ALA A 102 -12.87 5.56 2.20
CA ALA A 102 -12.46 5.31 3.59
C ALA A 102 -12.98 3.97 4.11
N PHE A 103 -14.25 3.64 3.87
CA PHE A 103 -14.79 2.33 4.24
C PHE A 103 -14.14 1.18 3.46
N THR A 104 -13.87 1.37 2.15
CA THR A 104 -13.14 0.38 1.35
C THR A 104 -11.75 0.10 1.94
N ALA A 105 -11.06 1.13 2.43
CA ALA A 105 -9.75 0.99 3.07
C ALA A 105 -9.79 0.18 4.37
N VAL A 106 -10.82 0.38 5.21
CA VAL A 106 -11.01 -0.44 6.42
C VAL A 106 -11.25 -1.89 6.04
N VAL A 107 -12.13 -2.15 5.07
CA VAL A 107 -12.41 -3.51 4.55
C VAL A 107 -11.14 -4.17 4.01
N HIS A 108 -10.33 -3.43 3.23
CA HIS A 108 -9.03 -3.87 2.72
C HIS A 108 -8.11 -4.33 3.87
N GLY A 109 -7.89 -3.46 4.86
CA GLY A 109 -6.96 -3.76 5.95
C GLY A 109 -7.40 -4.94 6.80
N VAL A 110 -8.71 -5.04 7.12
CA VAL A 110 -9.29 -6.18 7.85
C VAL A 110 -9.14 -7.46 7.06
N PHE A 111 -9.43 -7.43 5.74
CA PHE A 111 -9.29 -8.61 4.88
C PHE A 111 -7.84 -9.08 4.85
N PHE A 112 -6.90 -8.17 4.57
CA PHE A 112 -5.49 -8.52 4.42
C PHE A 112 -4.89 -9.09 5.72
N ALA A 113 -5.16 -8.44 6.85
CA ALA A 113 -4.69 -8.89 8.16
C ALA A 113 -5.22 -10.28 8.51
N THR A 114 -6.54 -10.49 8.36
CA THR A 114 -7.18 -11.75 8.75
C THR A 114 -6.92 -12.89 7.76
N ALA A 115 -6.81 -12.59 6.45
CA ALA A 115 -6.47 -13.57 5.42
C ALA A 115 -5.02 -14.05 5.52
N SER A 116 -4.09 -13.16 5.89
CA SER A 116 -2.69 -13.52 6.11
C SER A 116 -2.53 -14.56 7.22
N VAL A 117 -3.12 -14.29 8.37
CA VAL A 117 -3.11 -15.23 9.51
C VAL A 117 -3.81 -16.55 9.15
N TYR A 118 -4.96 -16.48 8.50
CA TYR A 118 -5.73 -17.65 8.10
C TYR A 118 -4.94 -18.56 7.15
N LEU A 119 -4.34 -17.99 6.11
CA LEU A 119 -3.59 -18.76 5.11
C LEU A 119 -2.31 -19.35 5.70
N THR A 120 -1.61 -18.62 6.57
CA THR A 120 -0.43 -19.12 7.29
C THR A 120 -0.77 -20.28 8.20
N ASN A 121 -1.92 -20.24 8.91
CA ASN A 121 -2.35 -21.31 9.78
C ASN A 121 -2.81 -22.57 9.01
N MET A 122 -3.26 -22.42 7.77
CA MET A 122 -3.63 -23.55 6.90
C MET A 122 -2.46 -24.12 6.10
N ALA A 123 -1.35 -23.41 6.02
CA ALA A 123 -0.19 -23.84 5.26
C ALA A 123 0.49 -25.04 5.94
N PRO A 124 0.98 -26.03 5.17
CA PRO A 124 1.91 -27.04 5.68
C PRO A 124 3.10 -26.37 6.37
N LEU A 125 3.71 -27.04 7.34
CA LEU A 125 4.79 -26.47 8.17
C LEU A 125 5.97 -25.96 7.33
N ASP A 126 6.29 -26.67 6.25
CA ASP A 126 7.33 -26.34 5.28
C ASP A 126 6.95 -25.18 4.33
N LYS A 127 5.67 -24.75 4.30
CA LYS A 127 5.12 -23.76 3.36
C LYS A 127 4.53 -22.51 4.02
N LYS A 128 4.73 -22.34 5.32
CA LYS A 128 4.20 -21.16 6.04
C LYS A 128 4.72 -19.83 5.46
N GLY A 129 5.97 -19.77 5.02
CA GLY A 129 6.53 -18.61 4.34
C GLY A 129 5.90 -18.33 2.96
N GLU A 130 5.47 -19.40 2.25
CA GLU A 130 4.77 -19.26 0.97
C GLU A 130 3.37 -18.64 1.13
N ALA A 131 2.72 -18.83 2.28
CA ALA A 131 1.38 -18.32 2.52
C ALA A 131 1.27 -16.79 2.37
N ALA A 132 2.20 -16.05 2.96
CA ALA A 132 2.25 -14.60 2.81
C ALA A 132 2.52 -14.17 1.36
N SER A 133 3.36 -14.94 0.64
CA SER A 133 3.70 -14.64 -0.75
C SER A 133 2.50 -14.69 -1.70
N TRP A 134 1.49 -15.51 -1.44
CA TRP A 134 0.24 -15.54 -2.24
C TRP A 134 -0.53 -14.22 -2.15
N LEU A 135 -0.67 -13.66 -0.96
CA LEU A 135 -1.39 -12.40 -0.74
C LEU A 135 -0.61 -11.19 -1.29
N PHE A 136 0.68 -11.12 -0.98
CA PHE A 136 1.55 -10.09 -1.55
C PHE A 136 1.71 -10.23 -3.06
N GLY A 137 1.65 -11.46 -3.60
CA GLY A 137 1.62 -11.73 -5.03
C GLY A 137 0.42 -11.07 -5.70
N GLY A 138 -0.77 -11.17 -5.11
CA GLY A 138 -1.97 -10.48 -5.59
C GLY A 138 -1.80 -8.96 -5.63
N LEU A 139 -1.25 -8.35 -4.56
CA LEU A 139 -0.95 -6.92 -4.53
C LEU A 139 0.10 -6.50 -5.57
N THR A 140 1.14 -7.32 -5.74
CA THR A 140 2.20 -7.05 -6.73
C THR A 140 1.65 -7.09 -8.15
N VAL A 141 0.84 -8.11 -8.48
CA VAL A 141 0.16 -8.20 -9.78
C VAL A 141 -0.79 -7.03 -9.99
N ALA A 142 -1.46 -6.55 -8.93
CA ALA A 142 -2.29 -5.35 -8.99
C ALA A 142 -1.48 -4.10 -9.35
N THR A 143 -0.29 -3.94 -8.79
CA THR A 143 0.57 -2.80 -9.08
C THR A 143 1.07 -2.81 -10.53
N VAL A 144 1.41 -4.01 -11.08
CA VAL A 144 1.94 -4.16 -12.43
C VAL A 144 0.86 -4.05 -13.51
N PHE A 145 -0.30 -4.66 -13.26
CA PHE A 145 -1.36 -4.78 -14.27
C PHE A 145 -2.64 -4.04 -13.87
N GLY A 146 -3.06 -4.14 -12.61
CA GLY A 146 -4.32 -3.58 -12.14
C GLY A 146 -4.36 -2.06 -12.22
N VAL A 147 -3.31 -1.39 -11.73
CA VAL A 147 -3.23 0.08 -11.74
C VAL A 147 -3.13 0.63 -13.15
N PRO A 148 -2.21 0.15 -14.02
CA PRO A 148 -2.14 0.62 -15.41
C PRO A 148 -3.42 0.32 -16.20
N PHE A 149 -3.98 -0.88 -16.06
CA PHE A 149 -5.23 -1.26 -16.73
C PHE A 149 -6.39 -0.37 -16.27
N GLY A 150 -6.50 -0.14 -14.97
CA GLY A 150 -7.53 0.75 -14.42
C GLY A 150 -7.35 2.20 -14.87
N THR A 151 -6.11 2.68 -14.98
CA THR A 151 -5.79 4.00 -15.54
C THR A 151 -6.20 4.09 -17.00
N TYR A 152 -5.83 3.11 -17.83
CA TYR A 152 -6.23 3.03 -19.23
C TYR A 152 -7.75 3.02 -19.41
N LEU A 153 -8.44 2.19 -18.61
CA LEU A 153 -9.91 2.13 -18.64
C LEU A 153 -10.53 3.47 -18.22
N GLY A 154 -9.94 4.14 -17.23
CA GLY A 154 -10.34 5.48 -16.81
C GLY A 154 -10.20 6.53 -17.91
N ASP A 155 -9.12 6.44 -18.71
CA ASP A 155 -8.88 7.34 -19.84
C ASP A 155 -9.86 7.11 -21.00
N VAL A 156 -10.23 5.85 -21.27
CA VAL A 156 -11.06 5.49 -22.46
C VAL A 156 -12.55 5.55 -22.16
N VAL A 157 -12.98 5.04 -21.02
CA VAL A 157 -14.40 4.87 -20.66
C VAL A 157 -14.82 5.82 -19.54
N GLY A 158 -13.87 6.32 -18.77
CA GLY A 158 -14.09 7.17 -17.61
C GLY A 158 -13.76 6.47 -16.28
N TRP A 159 -13.35 7.25 -15.30
CA TRP A 159 -12.90 6.74 -13.99
C TRP A 159 -13.99 5.95 -13.23
N ARG A 160 -15.28 6.26 -13.46
CA ARG A 160 -16.41 5.53 -12.87
C ARG A 160 -16.43 4.07 -13.33
N ALA A 161 -16.16 3.83 -14.60
CA ALA A 161 -16.06 2.48 -15.15
C ALA A 161 -14.97 1.66 -14.48
N THR A 162 -13.85 2.29 -14.15
CA THR A 162 -12.75 1.62 -13.42
C THR A 162 -13.21 1.12 -12.05
N PHE A 163 -13.88 1.94 -11.25
CA PHE A 163 -14.42 1.50 -9.97
C PHE A 163 -15.49 0.42 -10.10
N ALA A 164 -16.33 0.49 -11.14
CA ALA A 164 -17.32 -0.56 -11.43
C ALA A 164 -16.64 -1.90 -11.76
N VAL A 165 -15.59 -1.88 -12.59
CA VAL A 165 -14.79 -3.08 -12.92
C VAL A 165 -14.07 -3.63 -11.69
N VAL A 166 -13.50 -2.79 -10.84
CA VAL A 166 -12.92 -3.23 -9.57
C VAL A 166 -13.98 -3.82 -8.64
N GLY A 167 -15.17 -3.27 -8.62
CA GLY A 167 -16.33 -3.86 -7.92
C GLY A 167 -16.66 -5.26 -8.45
N ALA A 168 -16.68 -5.45 -9.78
CA ALA A 168 -16.87 -6.75 -10.42
C ALA A 168 -15.74 -7.75 -10.08
N MET A 169 -14.48 -7.30 -10.07
CA MET A 169 -13.34 -8.11 -9.57
C MET A 169 -13.55 -8.52 -8.11
N GLY A 170 -14.09 -7.62 -7.27
CA GLY A 170 -14.48 -7.91 -5.89
C GLY A 170 -15.53 -9.02 -5.81
N LEU A 171 -16.53 -9.05 -6.71
CA LEU A 171 -17.51 -10.15 -6.79
C LEU A 171 -16.87 -11.46 -7.22
N ILE A 172 -15.88 -11.44 -8.12
CA ILE A 172 -15.13 -12.65 -8.48
C ILE A 172 -14.38 -13.18 -7.24
N GLY A 173 -13.71 -12.31 -6.48
CA GLY A 173 -13.08 -12.67 -5.22
C GLY A 173 -14.08 -13.20 -4.19
N TRP A 174 -15.23 -12.55 -4.04
CA TRP A 174 -16.34 -12.99 -3.19
C TRP A 174 -16.80 -14.41 -3.52
N PHE A 175 -17.01 -14.70 -4.79
CA PHE A 175 -17.44 -16.02 -5.27
C PHE A 175 -16.35 -17.08 -5.04
N GLY A 176 -15.08 -16.71 -5.31
CA GLY A 176 -13.92 -17.57 -5.01
C GLY A 176 -13.83 -17.95 -3.53
N VAL A 177 -13.99 -16.98 -2.63
CA VAL A 177 -14.01 -17.21 -1.18
C VAL A 177 -15.20 -18.09 -0.78
N LEU A 178 -16.40 -17.82 -1.33
CA LEU A 178 -17.62 -18.56 -1.02
C LEU A 178 -17.48 -20.04 -1.37
N ILE A 179 -16.79 -20.38 -2.45
CA ILE A 179 -16.62 -21.77 -2.90
C ILE A 179 -15.45 -22.44 -2.18
N GLN A 180 -14.31 -21.77 -2.05
CA GLN A 180 -13.07 -22.43 -1.66
C GLN A 180 -12.81 -22.44 -0.13
N VAL A 181 -13.30 -21.42 0.62
CA VAL A 181 -13.07 -21.34 2.06
C VAL A 181 -14.05 -22.27 2.81
N PRO A 182 -13.57 -23.20 3.64
CA PRO A 182 -14.42 -24.12 4.39
C PRO A 182 -15.36 -23.44 5.38
N LYS A 183 -16.53 -24.04 5.64
CA LYS A 183 -17.53 -23.51 6.60
C LYS A 183 -17.08 -23.57 8.05
N SER A 184 -16.26 -24.54 8.41
CA SER A 184 -15.82 -24.82 9.78
C SER A 184 -14.35 -24.43 9.95
N VAL A 185 -14.09 -23.21 10.35
CA VAL A 185 -12.77 -22.83 10.87
C VAL A 185 -13.01 -22.01 12.13
N ALA A 186 -12.46 -22.51 13.24
CA ALA A 186 -12.53 -21.84 14.52
C ALA A 186 -11.98 -20.42 14.44
N PRO A 187 -12.62 -19.45 15.06
CA PRO A 187 -12.08 -18.10 15.15
C PRO A 187 -10.77 -18.11 15.93
N SER A 188 -9.77 -17.39 15.46
CA SER A 188 -8.57 -17.09 16.26
C SER A 188 -8.93 -15.98 17.24
N VAL A 189 -9.02 -16.30 18.52
CA VAL A 189 -9.20 -15.30 19.57
C VAL A 189 -7.82 -14.72 19.87
N SER A 190 -7.64 -13.42 19.66
CA SER A 190 -6.48 -12.68 20.16
C SER A 190 -6.95 -11.87 21.37
N ASP A 191 -6.43 -12.22 22.55
CA ASP A 191 -6.72 -11.47 23.76
C ASP A 191 -5.97 -10.11 23.77
N ASN A 192 -6.69 -9.02 24.10
CA ASN A 192 -6.17 -7.68 24.45
C ASN A 192 -5.17 -7.02 23.48
N GLN A 193 -5.51 -6.93 22.18
CA GLN A 193 -4.69 -6.23 21.20
C GLN A 193 -4.38 -4.76 21.57
N LEU A 194 -5.32 -4.05 22.21
CA LEU A 194 -5.11 -2.64 22.58
C LEU A 194 -4.01 -2.45 23.64
N LEU A 195 -3.93 -3.33 24.65
CA LEU A 195 -2.84 -3.29 25.63
C LEU A 195 -1.50 -3.61 24.95
N GLY A 196 -1.49 -4.53 23.99
CA GLY A 196 -0.32 -4.85 23.19
C GLY A 196 0.20 -3.65 22.40
N ILE A 197 -0.68 -2.83 21.80
CA ILE A 197 -0.32 -1.61 21.08
C ILE A 197 0.43 -0.64 21.98
N ILE A 198 -0.09 -0.37 23.18
CA ILE A 198 0.54 0.53 24.16
C ILE A 198 1.91 0.01 24.58
N THR A 199 2.01 -1.28 24.85
CA THR A 199 3.27 -1.93 25.25
C THR A 199 4.34 -1.81 24.15
N VAL A 200 3.97 -2.06 22.90
CA VAL A 200 4.87 -1.98 21.74
C VAL A 200 5.32 -0.54 21.50
N ILE A 201 4.39 0.43 21.49
CA ILE A 201 4.71 1.84 21.23
C ILE A 201 5.56 2.46 22.35
N ARG A 202 5.46 1.98 23.57
CA ARG A 202 6.29 2.47 24.68
C ARG A 202 7.77 2.06 24.56
N GLN A 203 8.11 1.12 23.71
CA GLN A 203 9.50 0.73 23.45
C GLN A 203 10.14 1.69 22.44
N PRO A 204 11.11 2.54 22.83
CA PRO A 204 11.66 3.59 21.95
C PRO A 204 12.25 3.01 20.66
N ARG A 205 12.94 1.87 20.76
CA ARG A 205 13.56 1.19 19.60
C ARG A 205 12.54 0.72 18.58
N ILE A 206 11.36 0.27 19.03
CA ILE A 206 10.27 -0.15 18.15
C ILE A 206 9.62 1.09 17.53
N SER A 207 9.28 2.10 18.34
CA SER A 207 8.64 3.33 17.86
C SER A 207 9.49 4.09 16.86
N LEU A 208 10.82 4.16 17.07
CA LEU A 208 11.73 4.74 16.08
C LEU A 208 11.79 3.93 14.79
N THR A 209 11.68 2.60 14.86
CA THR A 209 11.62 1.75 13.66
C THR A 209 10.30 1.95 12.90
N LEU A 210 9.17 2.12 13.59
CA LEU A 210 7.88 2.48 13.00
C LEU A 210 7.94 3.87 12.34
N LEU A 211 8.56 4.85 13.01
CA LEU A 211 8.76 6.20 12.45
C LEU A 211 9.64 6.15 11.18
N MET A 212 10.69 5.33 11.20
CA MET A 212 11.54 5.11 10.02
C MET A 212 10.74 4.52 8.85
N ALA A 213 9.82 3.58 9.11
CA ALA A 213 8.93 3.02 8.10
C ALA A 213 7.97 4.09 7.54
N THR A 214 7.39 4.92 8.43
CA THR A 214 6.52 6.05 8.05
C THR A 214 7.26 7.03 7.14
N LEU A 215 8.45 7.46 7.51
CA LEU A 215 9.24 8.42 6.72
C LEU A 215 9.70 7.81 5.39
N GLY A 216 10.17 6.56 5.38
CA GLY A 216 10.62 5.90 4.16
C GLY A 216 9.52 5.77 3.10
N PHE A 217 8.30 5.39 3.50
CA PHE A 217 7.15 5.37 2.60
C PHE A 217 6.67 6.79 2.26
N GLY A 218 6.63 7.69 3.25
CA GLY A 218 6.28 9.09 3.03
C GLY A 218 7.14 9.74 1.96
N ALA A 219 8.44 9.49 1.96
CA ALA A 219 9.37 9.99 0.95
C ALA A 219 8.98 9.62 -0.49
N THR A 220 8.49 8.40 -0.71
CA THR A 220 8.00 7.98 -2.03
C THR A 220 6.67 8.64 -2.37
N PHE A 221 5.73 8.68 -1.43
CA PHE A 221 4.35 9.06 -1.71
C PHE A 221 4.12 10.57 -1.83
N VAL A 222 5.09 11.41 -1.44
CA VAL A 222 5.11 12.84 -1.80
C VAL A 222 4.99 13.02 -3.32
N LEU A 223 5.76 12.24 -4.09
CA LEU A 223 5.77 12.32 -5.55
C LEU A 223 4.77 11.34 -6.17
N TYR A 224 4.75 10.07 -5.71
CA TYR A 224 3.97 9.02 -6.37
C TYR A 224 2.48 9.32 -6.40
N THR A 225 1.91 9.91 -5.36
CA THR A 225 0.50 10.30 -5.33
C THR A 225 0.14 11.25 -6.47
N TYR A 226 1.06 12.13 -6.85
CA TYR A 226 0.89 13.13 -7.90
C TYR A 226 1.69 12.80 -9.16
N ILE A 227 2.05 11.53 -9.35
CA ILE A 227 2.91 11.10 -10.47
C ILE A 227 2.29 11.43 -11.83
N ARG A 228 0.98 11.27 -11.99
CA ARG A 228 0.29 11.58 -13.24
C ARG A 228 0.36 13.06 -13.61
N PRO A 229 -0.13 14.01 -12.78
CA PRO A 229 0.02 15.44 -13.08
C PRO A 229 1.49 15.86 -13.19
N TYR A 230 2.41 15.28 -12.40
CA TYR A 230 3.83 15.54 -12.52
C TYR A 230 4.35 15.15 -13.91
N LEU A 231 4.07 13.96 -14.39
CA LEU A 231 4.48 13.49 -15.70
C LEU A 231 3.86 14.33 -16.83
N GLN A 232 2.58 14.66 -16.76
CA GLN A 232 1.90 15.41 -17.80
C GLN A 232 2.33 16.88 -17.86
N GLN A 233 2.43 17.57 -16.71
CA GLN A 233 2.67 19.02 -16.66
C GLN A 233 4.16 19.38 -16.64
N VAL A 234 5.01 18.53 -16.06
CA VAL A 234 6.45 18.80 -15.93
C VAL A 234 7.25 18.21 -17.08
N THR A 235 6.90 16.99 -17.53
CA THR A 235 7.62 16.34 -18.63
C THR A 235 6.91 16.41 -19.97
N GLY A 236 5.64 16.83 -20.00
CA GLY A 236 4.87 17.02 -21.24
C GLY A 236 4.46 15.71 -21.94
N ILE A 237 4.52 14.56 -21.27
CA ILE A 237 4.15 13.28 -21.89
C ILE A 237 2.64 13.15 -22.07
N SER A 238 2.25 12.41 -23.11
CA SER A 238 0.85 12.13 -23.40
C SER A 238 0.19 11.25 -22.32
N THR A 239 -1.13 11.38 -22.18
CA THR A 239 -1.94 10.55 -21.27
C THR A 239 -1.72 9.06 -21.49
N THR A 240 -1.69 8.61 -22.73
CA THR A 240 -1.44 7.20 -23.07
C THR A 240 -0.06 6.72 -22.62
N SER A 241 0.95 7.60 -22.69
CA SER A 241 2.32 7.28 -22.26
C SER A 241 2.39 7.10 -20.74
N VAL A 242 1.56 7.81 -19.95
CA VAL A 242 1.50 7.64 -18.48
C VAL A 242 1.18 6.20 -18.10
N VAL A 243 0.27 5.54 -18.83
CA VAL A 243 -0.09 4.13 -18.56
C VAL A 243 1.15 3.23 -18.63
N TRP A 244 1.96 3.38 -19.68
CA TRP A 244 3.19 2.58 -19.85
C TRP A 244 4.24 2.91 -18.79
N VAL A 245 4.32 4.16 -18.35
CA VAL A 245 5.19 4.56 -17.23
C VAL A 245 4.74 3.89 -15.92
N LEU A 246 3.44 3.77 -15.67
CA LEU A 246 2.92 3.06 -14.50
C LEU A 246 3.17 1.55 -14.58
N VAL A 247 3.09 0.93 -15.78
CA VAL A 247 3.51 -0.48 -15.97
C VAL A 247 4.99 -0.64 -15.59
N LEU A 248 5.84 0.24 -16.13
CA LEU A 248 7.28 0.21 -15.86
C LEU A 248 7.56 0.37 -14.35
N TYR A 249 6.89 1.33 -13.70
CA TYR A 249 6.96 1.51 -12.24
C TYR A 249 6.60 0.23 -11.50
N GLY A 250 5.46 -0.40 -11.82
CA GLY A 250 5.00 -1.64 -11.19
C GLY A 250 5.97 -2.81 -11.34
N VAL A 251 6.56 -2.97 -12.54
CA VAL A 251 7.61 -3.98 -12.79
C VAL A 251 8.82 -3.74 -11.88
N PHE A 252 9.29 -2.49 -11.78
CA PHE A 252 10.43 -2.16 -10.94
C PHE A 252 10.11 -2.23 -9.43
N VAL A 253 8.87 -1.95 -9.01
CA VAL A 253 8.39 -2.25 -7.65
C VAL A 253 8.52 -3.74 -7.35
N THR A 254 8.14 -4.60 -8.28
CA THR A 254 8.27 -6.07 -8.12
C THR A 254 9.73 -6.49 -7.96
N ILE A 255 10.61 -5.97 -8.82
CA ILE A 255 12.05 -6.23 -8.73
C ILE A 255 12.61 -5.73 -7.39
N GLY A 256 12.20 -4.52 -6.97
CA GLY A 256 12.57 -3.93 -5.69
C GLY A 256 12.15 -4.78 -4.50
N ASN A 257 10.92 -5.29 -4.49
CA ASN A 257 10.43 -6.21 -3.46
C ASN A 257 11.25 -7.51 -3.39
N VAL A 258 11.62 -8.11 -4.53
CA VAL A 258 12.44 -9.33 -4.59
C VAL A 258 13.85 -9.06 -4.05
N ILE A 259 14.48 -7.97 -4.46
CA ILE A 259 15.80 -7.56 -3.96
C ILE A 259 15.72 -7.27 -2.46
N GLY A 260 14.72 -6.50 -2.03
CA GLY A 260 14.47 -6.16 -0.63
C GLY A 260 14.27 -7.38 0.26
N GLY A 261 13.55 -8.40 -0.22
CA GLY A 261 13.38 -9.67 0.47
C GLY A 261 14.71 -10.39 0.71
N ARG A 262 15.61 -10.40 -0.29
CA ARG A 262 16.96 -10.98 -0.14
C ARG A 262 17.83 -10.16 0.81
N LEU A 263 17.73 -8.84 0.77
CA LEU A 263 18.47 -7.94 1.66
C LEU A 263 18.00 -8.04 3.11
N ALA A 264 16.71 -8.31 3.34
CA ALA A 264 16.13 -8.49 4.67
C ALA A 264 16.82 -9.60 5.47
N ASN A 265 17.31 -10.66 4.81
CA ASN A 265 18.04 -11.75 5.45
C ASN A 265 19.35 -11.30 6.14
N ARG A 266 19.91 -10.16 5.73
CA ARG A 266 21.13 -9.60 6.33
C ARG A 266 20.86 -8.77 7.59
N GLN A 267 19.60 -8.46 7.89
CA GLN A 267 19.11 -7.76 9.10
C GLN A 267 19.86 -6.48 9.47
N SER A 268 20.51 -5.84 8.49
CA SER A 268 21.42 -4.72 8.70
C SER A 268 20.70 -3.38 8.60
N LEU A 269 20.86 -2.55 9.63
CA LEU A 269 20.37 -1.16 9.62
C LEU A 269 21.07 -0.32 8.52
N HIS A 270 22.34 -0.63 8.22
CA HIS A 270 23.08 0.05 7.15
C HIS A 270 22.45 -0.20 5.77
N ILE A 271 21.85 -1.38 5.54
CA ILE A 271 21.13 -1.65 4.30
C ILE A 271 19.91 -0.73 4.18
N LEU A 272 19.12 -0.57 5.25
CA LEU A 272 17.99 0.37 5.26
C LEU A 272 18.42 1.81 5.01
N MET A 273 19.50 2.26 5.67
CA MET A 273 20.08 3.58 5.42
C MET A 273 20.53 3.73 3.96
N GLY A 274 21.14 2.70 3.38
CA GLY A 274 21.53 2.67 1.97
C GLY A 274 20.31 2.74 1.02
N VAL A 275 19.21 2.06 1.35
CA VAL A 275 17.94 2.13 0.57
C VAL A 275 17.34 3.54 0.63
N PHE A 276 17.27 4.16 1.81
CA PHE A 276 16.75 5.53 1.95
C PHE A 276 17.65 6.56 1.25
N LEU A 277 18.98 6.37 1.30
CA LEU A 277 19.91 7.20 0.55
C LEU A 277 19.72 7.05 -0.96
N ALA A 278 19.62 5.81 -1.45
CA ALA A 278 19.34 5.55 -2.86
C ALA A 278 18.00 6.17 -3.29
N GLN A 279 16.97 6.11 -2.45
CA GLN A 279 15.68 6.75 -2.69
C GLN A 279 15.81 8.29 -2.78
N ALA A 280 16.56 8.91 -1.87
CA ALA A 280 16.82 10.35 -1.92
C ALA A 280 17.59 10.74 -3.17
N ILE A 281 18.64 9.99 -3.53
CA ILE A 281 19.43 10.22 -4.75
C ILE A 281 18.57 10.09 -6.00
N VAL A 282 17.74 9.04 -6.11
CA VAL A 282 16.84 8.83 -7.26
C VAL A 282 15.91 10.02 -7.43
N GLN A 283 15.34 10.54 -6.34
CA GLN A 283 14.45 11.71 -6.41
C GLN A 283 15.17 12.98 -6.86
N ILE A 284 16.39 13.22 -6.38
CA ILE A 284 17.20 14.37 -6.85
C ILE A 284 17.62 14.20 -8.30
N VAL A 285 18.03 13.00 -8.71
CA VAL A 285 18.40 12.70 -10.10
C VAL A 285 17.22 12.93 -11.05
N GLN A 286 16.00 12.64 -10.63
CA GLN A 286 14.81 12.93 -11.45
C GLN A 286 14.74 14.41 -11.87
N LEU A 287 15.08 15.36 -10.99
CA LEU A 287 15.12 16.79 -11.33
C LEU A 287 16.11 17.11 -12.44
N MET A 288 17.27 16.44 -12.41
CA MET A 288 18.31 16.63 -13.42
C MET A 288 17.96 15.99 -14.77
N LEU A 289 17.10 14.98 -14.75
CA LEU A 289 16.66 14.24 -15.94
C LEU A 289 15.42 14.86 -16.61
N LEU A 290 14.67 15.72 -15.90
CA LEU A 290 13.44 16.35 -16.40
C LEU A 290 13.55 17.02 -17.79
N PRO A 291 14.63 17.76 -18.10
CA PRO A 291 14.74 18.44 -19.39
C PRO A 291 15.05 17.51 -20.56
N LYS A 292 15.37 16.24 -20.29
CA LYS A 292 15.86 15.29 -21.30
C LYS A 292 14.76 14.29 -21.64
N ALA A 293 14.19 14.39 -22.85
CA ALA A 293 13.16 13.48 -23.33
C ALA A 293 13.58 12.00 -23.15
N GLY A 294 12.69 11.20 -22.52
CA GLY A 294 12.89 9.77 -22.29
C GLY A 294 13.61 9.39 -20.98
N TRP A 295 14.47 10.23 -20.43
CA TRP A 295 15.22 9.90 -19.20
C TRP A 295 14.35 9.88 -17.94
N TYR A 296 13.19 10.59 -17.94
CA TYR A 296 12.22 10.51 -16.85
C TYR A 296 11.70 9.07 -16.64
N LEU A 297 11.65 8.25 -17.68
CA LEU A 297 11.28 6.83 -17.58
C LEU A 297 12.22 6.07 -16.64
N LEU A 298 13.53 6.31 -16.78
CA LEU A 298 14.53 5.72 -15.90
C LEU A 298 14.33 6.21 -14.44
N GLY A 299 14.06 7.50 -14.26
CA GLY A 299 13.79 8.06 -12.94
C GLY A 299 12.59 7.43 -12.25
N VAL A 300 11.47 7.24 -12.96
CA VAL A 300 10.27 6.60 -12.41
C VAL A 300 10.48 5.10 -12.17
N ALA A 301 11.18 4.40 -13.07
CA ALA A 301 11.56 3.01 -12.87
C ALA A 301 12.42 2.83 -11.61
N LEU A 302 13.46 3.64 -11.47
CA LEU A 302 14.33 3.63 -10.28
C LEU A 302 13.57 4.00 -9.00
N LEU A 303 12.62 4.94 -9.07
CA LEU A 303 11.74 5.25 -7.93
C LEU A 303 10.94 4.01 -7.51
N GLY A 304 10.33 3.29 -8.46
CA GLY A 304 9.63 2.04 -8.19
C GLY A 304 10.54 0.99 -7.55
N LEU A 305 11.75 0.84 -8.06
CA LEU A 305 12.75 -0.10 -7.53
C LEU A 305 13.07 0.17 -6.05
N VAL A 306 13.40 1.41 -5.71
CA VAL A 306 13.84 1.75 -4.34
C VAL A 306 12.68 1.91 -3.36
N ALA A 307 11.48 2.28 -3.83
CA ALA A 307 10.31 2.56 -3.01
C ALA A 307 9.93 1.40 -2.09
N PHE A 308 9.93 0.17 -2.62
CA PHE A 308 9.50 -1.04 -1.91
C PHE A 308 10.66 -1.92 -1.44
N MET A 309 11.89 -1.59 -1.82
CA MET A 309 13.08 -2.37 -1.44
C MET A 309 13.31 -2.43 0.09
N GLY A 310 12.93 -1.39 0.82
CA GLY A 310 13.05 -1.33 2.29
C GLY A 310 11.98 -2.13 3.04
N ASN A 311 10.86 -2.47 2.41
CA ASN A 311 9.66 -2.99 3.07
C ASN A 311 9.91 -4.28 3.87
N ALA A 312 10.49 -5.28 3.22
CA ALA A 312 10.79 -6.57 3.86
C ALA A 312 11.82 -6.42 5.00
N SER A 313 12.80 -5.53 4.85
CA SER A 313 13.81 -5.26 5.89
C SER A 313 13.21 -4.55 7.10
N LEU A 314 12.29 -3.60 6.89
CA LEU A 314 11.54 -2.93 7.96
C LEU A 314 10.67 -3.94 8.72
N GLN A 315 9.91 -4.77 8.00
CA GLN A 315 9.07 -5.81 8.59
C GLN A 315 9.89 -6.81 9.42
N SER A 316 10.99 -7.31 8.86
CA SER A 316 11.88 -8.25 9.56
C SER A 316 12.46 -7.61 10.84
N ARG A 317 12.90 -6.36 10.75
CA ARG A 317 13.47 -5.65 11.89
C ARG A 317 12.46 -5.43 13.01
N ILE A 318 11.23 -5.04 12.69
CA ILE A 318 10.15 -4.89 13.69
C ILE A 318 9.91 -6.21 14.41
N ILE A 319 9.80 -7.33 13.67
CA ILE A 319 9.57 -8.65 14.25
C ILE A 319 10.72 -9.02 15.21
N ILE A 320 11.98 -8.89 14.78
CA ILE A 320 13.14 -9.25 15.59
C ILE A 320 13.21 -8.39 16.85
N THR A 321 13.14 -7.06 16.70
CA THR A 321 13.21 -6.14 17.85
C THR A 321 12.08 -6.38 18.84
N THR A 322 10.87 -6.72 18.35
CA THR A 322 9.74 -7.00 19.24
C THR A 322 9.88 -8.37 19.90
N THR A 323 10.42 -9.38 19.21
CA THR A 323 10.71 -10.69 19.82
C THR A 323 11.72 -10.56 20.98
N GLU A 324 12.67 -9.61 20.88
CA GLU A 324 13.63 -9.32 21.95
C GLU A 324 13.01 -8.55 23.14
N LEU A 325 12.19 -7.54 22.87
CA LEU A 325 11.73 -6.56 23.88
C LEU A 325 10.30 -6.83 24.42
N ALA A 326 9.45 -7.44 23.62
CA ALA A 326 8.03 -7.70 23.93
C ALA A 326 7.51 -8.93 23.17
N PRO A 327 8.05 -10.16 23.45
CA PRO A 327 7.81 -11.36 22.64
C PRO A 327 6.33 -11.74 22.51
N ALA A 328 5.51 -11.44 23.53
CA ALA A 328 4.07 -11.71 23.50
C ALA A 328 3.28 -10.82 22.50
N HIS A 329 3.89 -9.78 21.95
CA HIS A 329 3.22 -8.76 21.14
C HIS A 329 3.80 -8.63 19.72
N THR A 330 4.49 -9.64 19.22
CA THR A 330 5.13 -9.63 17.89
C THR A 330 4.11 -9.45 16.76
N ASP A 331 2.93 -10.08 16.86
CA ASP A 331 1.86 -9.92 15.88
C ASP A 331 1.30 -8.50 15.86
N VAL A 332 1.16 -7.88 17.04
CA VAL A 332 0.73 -6.48 17.17
C VAL A 332 1.75 -5.53 16.54
N ALA A 333 3.04 -5.75 16.77
CA ALA A 333 4.09 -4.92 16.19
C ALA A 333 4.17 -5.07 14.67
N SER A 334 3.94 -6.28 14.14
CA SER A 334 3.84 -6.54 12.72
C SER A 334 2.67 -5.75 12.08
N ALA A 335 1.50 -5.76 12.74
CA ALA A 335 0.34 -4.97 12.30
C ALA A 335 0.60 -3.46 12.37
N LEU A 336 1.27 -2.99 13.44
CA LEU A 336 1.66 -1.58 13.57
C LEU A 336 2.65 -1.14 12.49
N ASN A 337 3.52 -2.02 12.00
CA ASN A 337 4.37 -1.70 10.86
C ASN A 337 3.55 -1.43 9.61
N VAL A 338 2.53 -2.21 9.32
CA VAL A 338 1.60 -1.95 8.20
C VAL A 338 0.89 -0.61 8.38
N SER A 339 0.43 -0.31 9.61
CA SER A 339 -0.14 1.01 9.92
C SER A 339 0.87 2.14 9.73
N ALA A 340 2.13 1.96 10.12
CA ALA A 340 3.19 2.93 9.93
C ALA A 340 3.48 3.22 8.45
N LEU A 341 3.48 2.19 7.60
CA LEU A 341 3.59 2.36 6.14
C LEU A 341 2.42 3.19 5.60
N ASN A 342 1.21 2.91 6.04
CA ASN A 342 0.02 3.68 5.65
C ASN A 342 0.03 5.12 6.17
N PHE A 343 0.53 5.37 7.39
CA PHE A 343 0.78 6.74 7.84
C PHE A 343 1.83 7.45 6.98
N GLY A 344 2.82 6.71 6.47
CA GLY A 344 3.76 7.22 5.48
C GLY A 344 3.09 7.63 4.17
N ILE A 345 2.22 6.77 3.63
CA ILE A 345 1.40 7.08 2.43
C ILE A 345 0.57 8.34 2.67
N ALA A 346 -0.14 8.39 3.79
CA ALA A 346 -1.00 9.52 4.14
C ALA A 346 -0.21 10.82 4.31
N GLY A 347 0.86 10.78 5.12
CA GLY A 347 1.71 11.94 5.38
C GLY A 347 2.42 12.43 4.12
N GLY A 348 2.99 11.52 3.35
CA GLY A 348 3.61 11.85 2.06
C GLY A 348 2.64 12.49 1.08
N SER A 349 1.44 11.89 0.92
CA SER A 349 0.39 12.46 0.06
C SER A 349 -0.07 13.84 0.52
N LEU A 350 -0.24 14.05 1.83
CA LEU A 350 -0.64 15.34 2.40
C LEU A 350 0.45 16.40 2.19
N VAL A 351 1.70 16.08 2.49
CA VAL A 351 2.84 16.98 2.24
C VAL A 351 2.97 17.28 0.75
N GLY A 352 2.82 16.27 -0.11
CA GLY A 352 2.81 16.44 -1.56
C GLY A 352 1.71 17.40 -2.03
N ASN A 353 0.50 17.33 -1.44
CA ASN A 353 -0.57 18.26 -1.72
C ASN A 353 -0.18 19.71 -1.36
N MET A 354 0.35 19.90 -0.15
CA MET A 354 0.77 21.24 0.32
C MET A 354 1.85 21.83 -0.58
N VAL A 355 2.86 21.02 -0.93
CA VAL A 355 3.96 21.44 -1.80
C VAL A 355 3.46 21.78 -3.20
N MET A 356 2.63 20.91 -3.78
CA MET A 356 2.05 21.14 -5.11
C MET A 356 1.22 22.45 -5.16
N SER A 357 0.45 22.72 -4.10
CA SER A 357 -0.46 23.87 -4.06
C SER A 357 0.25 25.21 -3.82
N HIS A 358 1.39 25.23 -3.12
CA HIS A 358 2.07 26.48 -2.72
C HIS A 358 3.40 26.72 -3.43
N VAL A 359 4.09 25.67 -3.85
CA VAL A 359 5.44 25.75 -4.42
C VAL A 359 5.48 25.24 -5.86
N GLY A 360 4.72 24.20 -6.16
CA GLY A 360 4.59 23.60 -7.50
C GLY A 360 5.07 22.16 -7.59
N LEU A 361 4.60 21.47 -8.64
CA LEU A 361 4.86 20.03 -8.87
C LEU A 361 6.36 19.70 -9.01
N GLN A 362 7.16 20.62 -9.56
CA GLN A 362 8.58 20.40 -9.83
C GLN A 362 9.41 20.19 -8.55
N THR A 363 8.92 20.64 -7.40
CA THR A 363 9.62 20.55 -6.11
C THR A 363 9.32 19.28 -5.32
N LEU A 364 8.34 18.49 -5.74
CA LEU A 364 7.97 17.25 -5.05
C LEU A 364 9.13 16.28 -4.84
N PRO A 365 10.04 16.03 -5.83
CA PRO A 365 11.19 15.17 -5.62
C PRO A 365 12.17 15.69 -4.55
N ILE A 366 12.33 17.02 -4.44
CA ILE A 366 13.21 17.60 -3.40
C ILE A 366 12.67 17.26 -2.01
N VAL A 367 11.37 17.48 -1.81
CA VAL A 367 10.73 17.23 -0.51
C VAL A 367 10.75 15.74 -0.18
N GLY A 368 10.50 14.87 -1.15
CA GLY A 368 10.63 13.42 -0.97
C GLY A 368 12.07 13.02 -0.59
N ALA A 369 13.09 13.60 -1.23
CA ALA A 369 14.49 13.36 -0.88
C ALA A 369 14.80 13.79 0.56
N LEU A 370 14.33 14.97 0.99
CA LEU A 370 14.52 15.47 2.36
C LEU A 370 13.88 14.52 3.39
N ILE A 371 12.67 14.03 3.14
CA ILE A 371 12.01 13.05 4.03
C ILE A 371 12.81 11.73 4.07
N GLY A 372 13.35 11.27 2.94
CA GLY A 372 14.23 10.10 2.88
C GLY A 372 15.51 10.29 3.72
N LEU A 373 16.12 11.47 3.69
CA LEU A 373 17.27 11.83 4.53
C LEU A 373 16.88 11.88 6.02
N LEU A 374 15.68 12.37 6.36
CA LEU A 374 15.18 12.32 7.74
C LEU A 374 15.02 10.86 8.22
N ALA A 375 14.58 9.94 7.35
CA ALA A 375 14.51 8.52 7.68
C ALA A 375 15.90 7.94 8.02
N ILE A 376 16.97 8.39 7.35
CA ILE A 376 18.36 8.02 7.70
C ILE A 376 18.72 8.56 9.09
N GLY A 377 18.36 9.81 9.39
CA GLY A 377 18.57 10.39 10.73
C GLY A 377 17.91 9.57 11.84
N VAL A 378 16.64 9.15 11.61
CA VAL A 378 15.93 8.26 12.56
C VAL A 378 16.63 6.90 12.65
N ALA A 379 17.12 6.34 11.54
CA ALA A 379 17.87 5.08 11.55
C ALA A 379 19.15 5.18 12.42
N GLN A 380 19.83 6.33 12.40
CA GLN A 380 21.00 6.57 13.27
C GLN A 380 20.60 6.61 14.75
N LEU A 381 19.43 7.17 15.08
CA LEU A 381 18.89 7.15 16.45
C LEU A 381 18.58 5.72 16.90
N VAL A 382 17.95 4.89 16.04
CA VAL A 382 17.69 3.46 16.33
C VAL A 382 18.98 2.71 16.67
N ARG A 383 20.12 3.10 16.09
CA ARG A 383 21.42 2.48 16.34
C ARG A 383 21.96 2.78 17.75
N ARG A 384 21.56 3.88 18.35
CA ARG A 384 22.03 4.30 19.69
C ARG A 384 21.30 3.58 20.84
N TYR A 385 20.10 3.08 20.58
CA TYR A 385 19.29 2.24 21.49
C TYR A 385 19.52 0.74 21.23
#